data_28d9da478fb140cc5863a953b187ead1
#
_entry.id   28d9da478fb140cc5863a953b187ead1
#
_cell.length_a   1.000
_cell.length_b   1.000
_cell.length_c   1.000
_cell.angle_alpha   90.00
_cell.angle_beta   90.00
_cell.angle_gamma   90.00
#
_symmetry.space_group_name_H-M   'P 1'
#
loop_
_entity.id
_entity.type
_entity.pdbx_description
1 polymer ?
#
loop_
_entity_poly.entity_id
_entity_poly.type
_entity_poly.pdbx_seq_one_letter_code
_entity_poly.pdbx_strand_id
1 'polypeptide(L)'
;MTKKEEYQKKFPVKVWLEMPEVWRTEAEYWKYLRGQFRRIWKDFPTKNKFKAMQMIPNFEGSGITNPRVKKVAQCNYCKDWFTGNNLQVDHVSPVGSFKNYDDAAVFLYRLLAPMDNMQLLCADKCHLQKSYAERMGMSMEDAIIEKQCVAFGKLPAAEQSAKFTEIGLKPEEYSTKEKRRDAYREYLKQQRDAEKHNAPTETINC
;
A
#
# COMPACT_ATOMS: atom_id res chain seq x y z
N MET A 1 -36.41 -5.36 16.53
CA MET A 1 -35.14 -4.97 17.16
C MET A 1 -34.20 -4.55 16.05
N THR A 2 -33.59 -3.39 16.15
CA THR A 2 -32.58 -2.90 15.15
C THR A 2 -31.25 -3.61 15.37
N LYS A 3 -30.40 -3.67 14.32
CA LYS A 3 -29.01 -4.18 14.43
C LYS A 3 -28.22 -3.49 15.56
N LYS A 4 -28.51 -2.22 15.82
CA LYS A 4 -27.89 -1.45 16.90
C LYS A 4 -28.32 -1.94 18.28
N GLU A 5 -29.61 -2.26 18.47
CA GLU A 5 -30.17 -2.79 19.74
C GLU A 5 -29.62 -4.20 20.00
N GLU A 6 -29.51 -5.05 18.98
CA GLU A 6 -28.88 -6.37 19.08
C GLU A 6 -27.42 -6.28 19.51
N TYR A 7 -26.67 -5.37 18.88
CA TYR A 7 -25.26 -5.15 19.23
C TYR A 7 -25.10 -4.65 20.66
N GLN A 8 -25.95 -3.69 21.11
CA GLN A 8 -25.91 -3.16 22.48
C GLN A 8 -26.29 -4.22 23.51
N LYS A 9 -27.20 -5.14 23.18
CA LYS A 9 -27.55 -6.27 24.05
C LYS A 9 -26.42 -7.27 24.17
N LYS A 10 -25.68 -7.53 23.07
CA LYS A 10 -24.55 -8.46 23.02
C LYS A 10 -23.30 -7.88 23.70
N PHE A 11 -23.06 -6.59 23.55
CA PHE A 11 -21.92 -5.87 24.12
C PHE A 11 -22.39 -4.66 24.93
N PRO A 12 -22.97 -4.87 26.12
CA PRO A 12 -23.60 -3.79 26.90
C PRO A 12 -22.58 -2.78 27.45
N VAL A 13 -21.35 -3.25 27.72
CA VAL A 13 -20.28 -2.43 28.31
C VAL A 13 -19.54 -1.64 27.22
N LYS A 14 -19.48 -0.34 27.39
CA LYS A 14 -18.72 0.58 26.55
C LYS A 14 -17.51 1.07 27.34
N VAL A 15 -16.41 0.35 27.22
CA VAL A 15 -15.15 0.56 27.99
C VAL A 15 -14.72 2.02 28.02
N TRP A 16 -14.88 2.75 26.91
CA TRP A 16 -14.53 4.18 26.82
C TRP A 16 -15.46 5.12 27.61
N LEU A 17 -16.66 4.66 27.97
CA LEU A 17 -17.57 5.42 28.85
C LEU A 17 -17.35 5.09 30.32
N GLU A 18 -16.91 3.89 30.63
CA GLU A 18 -16.64 3.46 32.01
C GLU A 18 -15.26 3.89 32.51
N MET A 19 -14.32 4.09 31.58
CA MET A 19 -12.94 4.51 31.89
C MET A 19 -12.52 5.76 31.09
N PRO A 20 -13.22 6.88 31.25
CA PRO A 20 -12.95 8.10 30.46
C PRO A 20 -11.58 8.72 30.73
N GLU A 21 -10.98 8.43 31.89
CA GLU A 21 -9.61 8.82 32.23
C GLU A 21 -8.55 8.11 31.40
N VAL A 22 -8.85 6.90 30.88
CA VAL A 22 -7.98 6.10 30.02
C VAL A 22 -8.31 6.34 28.54
N TRP A 23 -9.60 6.39 28.20
CA TRP A 23 -10.09 6.47 26.82
C TRP A 23 -10.90 7.75 26.65
N ARG A 24 -10.32 8.77 26.07
CA ARG A 24 -11.00 10.06 25.83
C ARG A 24 -12.16 9.93 24.85
N THR A 25 -12.05 9.01 23.89
CA THR A 25 -13.07 8.78 22.87
C THR A 25 -13.15 7.30 22.46
N GLU A 26 -14.32 6.89 21.95
CA GLU A 26 -14.51 5.59 21.30
C GLU A 26 -13.49 5.36 20.16
N ALA A 27 -13.21 6.39 19.37
CA ALA A 27 -12.27 6.32 18.26
C ALA A 27 -10.86 5.97 18.73
N GLU A 28 -10.44 6.50 19.87
CA GLU A 28 -9.13 6.21 20.50
C GLU A 28 -9.04 4.75 20.94
N TYR A 29 -10.08 4.24 21.58
CA TYR A 29 -10.17 2.83 21.96
C TYR A 29 -10.03 1.89 20.75
N TRP A 30 -10.82 2.10 19.70
CA TRP A 30 -10.72 1.27 18.50
C TRP A 30 -9.41 1.42 17.76
N LYS A 31 -8.81 2.62 17.75
CA LYS A 31 -7.48 2.85 17.19
C LYS A 31 -6.42 2.03 17.93
N TYR A 32 -6.48 2.02 19.26
CA TYR A 32 -5.57 1.23 20.09
C TYR A 32 -5.69 -0.27 19.77
N LEU A 33 -6.89 -0.83 19.79
CA LEU A 33 -7.12 -2.25 19.52
C LEU A 33 -6.61 -2.65 18.13
N ARG A 34 -6.92 -1.87 17.09
CA ARG A 34 -6.38 -2.11 15.75
C ARG A 34 -4.85 -2.13 15.72
N GLY A 35 -4.23 -1.24 16.48
CA GLY A 35 -2.78 -1.17 16.61
C GLY A 35 -2.20 -2.41 17.27
N GLN A 36 -2.84 -2.91 18.34
CA GLN A 36 -2.39 -4.12 19.04
C GLN A 36 -2.53 -5.37 18.15
N PHE A 37 -3.66 -5.54 17.49
CA PHE A 37 -3.85 -6.69 16.59
C PHE A 37 -2.86 -6.68 15.42
N ARG A 38 -2.56 -5.50 14.84
CA ARG A 38 -1.53 -5.40 13.79
C ARG A 38 -0.12 -5.74 14.27
N ARG A 39 0.18 -5.61 15.56
CA ARG A 39 1.46 -6.07 16.11
C ARG A 39 1.61 -7.59 16.03
N ILE A 40 0.52 -8.35 16.20
CA ILE A 40 0.52 -9.82 16.05
C ILE A 40 1.01 -10.22 14.65
N TRP A 41 0.62 -9.46 13.62
CA TRP A 41 1.07 -9.70 12.25
C TRP A 41 2.59 -9.61 12.08
N LYS A 42 3.27 -8.78 12.88
CA LYS A 42 4.73 -8.62 12.78
C LYS A 42 5.44 -9.96 12.93
N ASP A 43 5.03 -10.74 13.93
CA ASP A 43 5.70 -11.98 14.31
C ASP A 43 4.88 -13.23 13.94
N PHE A 44 3.87 -13.08 13.05
CA PHE A 44 2.98 -14.15 12.66
C PHE A 44 3.76 -15.29 11.96
N PRO A 45 3.75 -16.54 12.50
CA PRO A 45 4.60 -17.62 12.01
C PRO A 45 4.37 -17.95 10.53
N THR A 46 3.10 -17.97 10.08
CA THR A 46 2.73 -18.25 8.69
C THR A 46 3.35 -17.23 7.72
N LYS A 47 3.34 -15.94 8.08
CA LYS A 47 4.00 -14.87 7.34
C LYS A 47 5.51 -15.12 7.19
N ASN A 48 6.17 -15.51 8.29
CA ASN A 48 7.60 -15.76 8.28
C ASN A 48 7.94 -16.98 7.44
N LYS A 49 7.13 -18.04 7.53
CA LYS A 49 7.24 -19.23 6.70
C LYS A 49 7.02 -18.90 5.22
N PHE A 50 5.96 -18.15 4.89
CA PHE A 50 5.72 -17.69 3.51
C PHE A 50 6.93 -16.96 2.94
N LYS A 51 7.47 -15.97 3.67
CA LYS A 51 8.67 -15.24 3.23
C LYS A 51 9.86 -16.18 2.99
N ALA A 52 10.11 -17.11 3.91
CA ALA A 52 11.20 -18.06 3.78
C ALA A 52 11.07 -18.96 2.54
N MET A 53 9.85 -19.39 2.19
CA MET A 53 9.57 -20.20 1.01
C MET A 53 9.77 -19.45 -0.31
N GLN A 54 9.59 -18.13 -0.33
CA GLN A 54 9.80 -17.31 -1.52
C GLN A 54 11.28 -16.96 -1.76
N MET A 55 12.13 -17.15 -0.76
CA MET A 55 13.56 -16.81 -0.86
C MET A 55 14.34 -17.93 -1.56
N ILE A 56 14.95 -17.62 -2.69
CA ILE A 56 15.82 -18.52 -3.47
C ILE A 56 17.30 -18.13 -3.29
N PRO A 57 18.27 -19.01 -3.59
CA PRO A 57 19.67 -18.67 -3.62
C PRO A 57 19.92 -17.45 -4.52
N ASN A 58 20.84 -16.57 -4.10
CA ASN A 58 21.23 -15.43 -4.93
C ASN A 58 21.97 -15.93 -6.18
N PHE A 59 21.72 -15.29 -7.33
CA PHE A 59 22.27 -15.64 -8.64
C PHE A 59 22.64 -14.37 -9.42
N GLU A 60 23.47 -14.49 -10.42
CA GLU A 60 24.01 -13.36 -11.18
C GLU A 60 22.92 -12.45 -11.78
N GLY A 61 21.87 -13.03 -12.36
CA GLY A 61 20.73 -12.31 -12.95
C GLY A 61 19.85 -11.53 -11.95
N SER A 62 20.07 -11.66 -10.64
CA SER A 62 19.35 -10.87 -9.62
C SER A 62 19.78 -9.41 -9.56
N GLY A 63 20.94 -9.05 -10.14
CA GLY A 63 21.55 -7.73 -10.04
C GLY A 63 22.12 -7.40 -8.65
N ILE A 64 22.07 -8.33 -7.68
CA ILE A 64 22.58 -8.15 -6.32
C ILE A 64 23.99 -8.72 -6.22
N THR A 65 25.00 -7.86 -6.32
CA THR A 65 26.41 -8.24 -6.39
C THR A 65 27.09 -8.47 -5.03
N ASN A 66 26.44 -8.12 -3.92
CA ASN A 66 27.03 -8.28 -2.59
C ASN A 66 27.17 -9.78 -2.22
N PRO A 67 28.40 -10.33 -2.05
CA PRO A 67 28.64 -11.74 -1.82
C PRO A 67 28.14 -12.26 -0.47
N ARG A 68 27.81 -11.35 0.47
CA ARG A 68 27.22 -11.70 1.75
C ARG A 68 25.72 -12.03 1.64
N VAL A 69 25.06 -11.58 0.56
CA VAL A 69 23.65 -11.86 0.30
C VAL A 69 23.54 -13.26 -0.27
N LYS A 70 23.04 -14.20 0.53
CA LYS A 70 22.91 -15.61 0.15
C LYS A 70 21.55 -15.94 -0.50
N LYS A 71 20.52 -15.15 -0.20
CA LYS A 71 19.15 -15.40 -0.69
C LYS A 71 18.49 -14.09 -1.13
N VAL A 72 17.68 -14.20 -2.18
CA VAL A 72 16.90 -13.12 -2.76
C VAL A 72 15.48 -13.60 -3.05
N ALA A 73 14.54 -12.65 -3.21
CA ALA A 73 13.22 -12.95 -3.76
C ALA A 73 12.75 -11.79 -4.63
N GLN A 74 11.78 -12.07 -5.47
CA GLN A 74 11.22 -11.10 -6.40
C GLN A 74 10.05 -10.35 -5.75
N CYS A 75 9.95 -9.03 -5.98
CA CYS A 75 8.77 -8.26 -5.66
C CYS A 75 7.61 -8.67 -6.57
N ASN A 76 6.46 -9.00 -6.01
CA ASN A 76 5.30 -9.45 -6.81
C ASN A 76 4.75 -8.37 -7.75
N TYR A 77 5.04 -7.08 -7.49
CA TYR A 77 4.55 -5.98 -8.31
C TYR A 77 5.58 -5.52 -9.36
N CYS A 78 6.75 -4.99 -8.96
CA CYS A 78 7.73 -4.48 -9.90
C CYS A 78 8.60 -5.55 -10.55
N LYS A 79 8.53 -6.78 -10.08
CA LYS A 79 9.30 -7.93 -10.57
C LYS A 79 10.83 -7.80 -10.40
N ASP A 80 11.30 -6.77 -9.71
CA ASP A 80 12.72 -6.63 -9.36
C ASP A 80 13.10 -7.57 -8.21
N TRP A 81 14.38 -7.92 -8.12
CA TRP A 81 14.93 -8.79 -7.09
C TRP A 81 15.43 -8.00 -5.88
N PHE A 82 15.19 -8.52 -4.69
CA PHE A 82 15.56 -7.87 -3.44
C PHE A 82 16.09 -8.86 -2.42
N THR A 83 16.89 -8.34 -1.47
CA THR A 83 17.25 -9.08 -0.24
C THR A 83 16.03 -9.19 0.67
N GLY A 84 16.05 -10.17 1.57
CA GLY A 84 14.95 -10.35 2.52
C GLY A 84 14.65 -9.10 3.36
N ASN A 85 15.65 -8.30 3.73
CA ASN A 85 15.45 -7.08 4.52
C ASN A 85 14.70 -5.98 3.75
N ASN A 86 14.82 -5.97 2.42
CA ASN A 86 14.18 -4.99 1.55
C ASN A 86 12.80 -5.46 1.04
N LEU A 87 12.30 -6.59 1.54
CA LEU A 87 11.00 -7.14 1.20
C LEU A 87 10.08 -7.21 2.43
N GLN A 88 8.85 -6.77 2.24
CA GLN A 88 7.74 -6.92 3.18
C GLN A 88 6.76 -7.96 2.68
N VAL A 89 6.29 -8.82 3.58
CA VAL A 89 5.09 -9.63 3.30
C VAL A 89 3.88 -8.76 3.56
N ASP A 90 3.04 -8.66 2.57
CA ASP A 90 1.81 -7.89 2.60
C ASP A 90 0.61 -8.77 2.20
N HIS A 91 -0.60 -8.33 2.48
CA HIS A 91 -1.81 -9.01 2.07
C HIS A 91 -2.13 -8.69 0.59
N VAL A 92 -2.56 -9.68 -0.17
CA VAL A 92 -3.09 -9.45 -1.53
C VAL A 92 -4.38 -8.64 -1.44
N SER A 93 -5.34 -9.12 -0.67
CA SER A 93 -6.58 -8.41 -0.36
C SER A 93 -6.43 -7.59 0.92
N PRO A 94 -6.92 -6.33 0.95
CA PRO A 94 -6.76 -5.46 2.12
C PRO A 94 -7.38 -6.03 3.39
N VAL A 95 -6.68 -5.90 4.51
CA VAL A 95 -7.19 -6.30 5.83
C VAL A 95 -8.38 -5.43 6.26
N GLY A 96 -8.36 -4.16 5.87
CA GLY A 96 -9.39 -3.20 6.25
C GLY A 96 -9.23 -2.66 7.67
N SER A 97 -10.36 -2.33 8.29
CA SER A 97 -10.44 -1.72 9.61
C SER A 97 -11.72 -2.17 10.31
N PHE A 98 -11.84 -1.93 11.61
CA PHE A 98 -13.06 -2.18 12.38
C PHE A 98 -13.32 -1.04 13.37
N LYS A 99 -14.60 -0.87 13.74
CA LYS A 99 -15.07 0.13 14.70
C LYS A 99 -16.08 -0.45 15.72
N ASN A 100 -16.18 -1.77 15.77
CA ASN A 100 -17.04 -2.51 16.69
C ASN A 100 -16.49 -3.94 16.86
N TYR A 101 -16.99 -4.69 17.82
CA TYR A 101 -16.51 -6.05 18.13
C TYR A 101 -16.90 -7.08 17.06
N ASP A 102 -18.05 -6.92 16.40
CA ASP A 102 -18.48 -7.88 15.36
C ASP A 102 -17.55 -7.83 14.16
N ASP A 103 -17.13 -6.62 13.73
CA ASP A 103 -16.18 -6.44 12.65
C ASP A 103 -14.75 -6.89 13.04
N ALA A 104 -14.42 -6.92 14.34
CA ALA A 104 -13.10 -7.31 14.81
C ALA A 104 -12.77 -8.78 14.45
N ALA A 105 -13.74 -9.69 14.47
CA ALA A 105 -13.54 -11.08 14.07
C ALA A 105 -13.16 -11.19 12.58
N VAL A 106 -13.86 -10.46 11.72
CA VAL A 106 -13.58 -10.41 10.28
C VAL A 106 -12.21 -9.78 10.01
N PHE A 107 -11.90 -8.70 10.74
CA PHE A 107 -10.59 -8.07 10.66
C PHE A 107 -9.45 -9.03 11.05
N LEU A 108 -9.59 -9.77 12.14
CA LEU A 108 -8.59 -10.75 12.59
C LEU A 108 -8.43 -11.89 11.58
N TYR A 109 -9.53 -12.41 11.03
CA TYR A 109 -9.47 -13.43 9.98
C TYR A 109 -8.69 -12.95 8.74
N ARG A 110 -8.91 -11.70 8.33
CA ARG A 110 -8.17 -11.10 7.20
C ARG A 110 -6.72 -10.81 7.55
N LEU A 111 -6.45 -10.37 8.78
CA LEU A 111 -5.11 -10.03 9.25
C LEU A 111 -4.22 -11.28 9.34
N LEU A 112 -4.75 -12.37 9.89
CA LEU A 112 -4.02 -13.62 10.06
C LEU A 112 -4.30 -14.57 8.89
N ALA A 113 -4.23 -14.03 7.68
CA ALA A 113 -4.60 -14.71 6.45
C ALA A 113 -3.71 -15.93 6.15
N PRO A 114 -4.25 -16.91 5.38
CA PRO A 114 -3.46 -17.99 4.80
C PRO A 114 -2.48 -17.48 3.73
N MET A 115 -1.54 -18.34 3.33
CA MET A 115 -0.43 -17.93 2.43
C MET A 115 -0.86 -17.49 1.04
N ASP A 116 -2.02 -17.95 0.55
CA ASP A 116 -2.59 -17.55 -0.74
C ASP A 116 -3.02 -16.08 -0.78
N ASN A 117 -3.31 -15.48 0.39
CA ASN A 117 -3.54 -14.05 0.52
C ASN A 117 -2.29 -13.26 0.91
N MET A 118 -1.09 -13.82 0.69
CA MET A 118 0.19 -13.15 0.98
C MET A 118 0.97 -12.88 -0.30
N GLN A 119 1.70 -11.77 -0.30
CA GLN A 119 2.61 -11.39 -1.38
C GLN A 119 3.87 -10.74 -0.84
N LEU A 120 4.96 -10.78 -1.61
CA LEU A 120 6.17 -10.02 -1.31
C LEU A 120 6.18 -8.71 -2.08
N LEU A 121 6.37 -7.60 -1.39
CA LEU A 121 6.55 -6.28 -1.99
C LEU A 121 7.86 -5.65 -1.50
N CYS A 122 8.53 -4.92 -2.38
CA CYS A 122 9.69 -4.12 -1.95
C CYS A 122 9.25 -3.04 -0.96
N ALA A 123 9.99 -2.92 0.14
CA ALA A 123 9.62 -2.11 1.30
C ALA A 123 9.48 -0.62 0.95
N ASP A 124 10.45 -0.10 0.21
CA ASP A 124 10.63 1.34 0.00
C ASP A 124 9.77 1.91 -1.14
N LYS A 125 9.22 1.06 -2.02
CA LYS A 125 8.44 1.50 -3.20
C LYS A 125 7.07 0.85 -3.22
N CYS A 126 6.95 -0.42 -3.64
CA CYS A 126 5.67 -1.04 -3.94
C CYS A 126 4.77 -1.21 -2.72
N HIS A 127 5.33 -1.60 -1.56
CA HIS A 127 4.56 -1.71 -0.32
C HIS A 127 4.00 -0.34 0.15
N LEU A 128 4.81 0.72 0.05
CA LEU A 128 4.35 2.07 0.41
C LEU A 128 3.29 2.61 -0.57
N GLN A 129 3.41 2.28 -1.86
CA GLN A 129 2.44 2.67 -2.87
C GLN A 129 1.12 1.95 -2.68
N LYS A 130 1.15 0.63 -2.45
CA LYS A 130 -0.04 -0.18 -2.16
C LYS A 130 -0.76 0.30 -0.91
N SER A 131 -0.03 0.52 0.19
CA SER A 131 -0.61 1.07 1.42
C SER A 131 -1.26 2.45 1.23
N TYR A 132 -0.72 3.27 0.33
CA TYR A 132 -1.32 4.55 -0.04
C TYR A 132 -2.58 4.35 -0.89
N ALA A 133 -2.53 3.48 -1.89
CA ALA A 133 -3.66 3.15 -2.75
C ALA A 133 -4.87 2.64 -1.95
N GLU A 134 -4.65 1.68 -1.06
CA GLU A 134 -5.69 1.14 -0.17
C GLU A 134 -6.33 2.21 0.73
N ARG A 135 -5.51 3.09 1.31
CA ARG A 135 -5.99 4.17 2.17
C ARG A 135 -6.83 5.19 1.41
N MET A 136 -6.49 5.44 0.15
CA MET A 136 -7.17 6.43 -0.70
C MET A 136 -8.30 5.82 -1.53
N GLY A 137 -8.48 4.49 -1.52
CA GLY A 137 -9.51 3.80 -2.30
C GLY A 137 -9.29 3.89 -3.81
N MET A 138 -8.02 3.89 -4.26
CA MET A 138 -7.66 4.01 -5.67
C MET A 138 -6.81 2.82 -6.14
N SER A 139 -6.59 2.70 -7.45
CA SER A 139 -5.70 1.68 -8.01
C SER A 139 -4.24 1.94 -7.63
N MET A 140 -3.39 0.92 -7.75
CA MET A 140 -1.96 1.05 -7.50
C MET A 140 -1.30 2.00 -8.52
N GLU A 141 -1.72 1.92 -9.78
CA GLU A 141 -1.24 2.81 -10.86
C GLU A 141 -1.60 4.27 -10.58
N ASP A 142 -2.84 4.53 -10.16
CA ASP A 142 -3.27 5.89 -9.82
C ASP A 142 -2.55 6.41 -8.58
N ALA A 143 -2.28 5.54 -7.61
CA ALA A 143 -1.49 5.90 -6.42
C ALA A 143 -0.04 6.30 -6.78
N ILE A 144 0.56 5.66 -7.77
CA ILE A 144 1.89 6.01 -8.27
C ILE A 144 1.84 7.41 -8.90
N ILE A 145 0.87 7.66 -9.77
CA ILE A 145 0.66 8.97 -10.42
C ILE A 145 0.43 10.05 -9.35
N GLU A 146 -0.47 9.82 -8.40
CA GLU A 146 -0.78 10.80 -7.37
C GLU A 146 0.45 11.16 -6.50
N LYS A 147 1.28 10.17 -6.14
CA LYS A 147 2.53 10.45 -5.43
C LYS A 147 3.50 11.29 -6.25
N GLN A 148 3.59 11.06 -7.56
CA GLN A 148 4.41 11.88 -8.45
C GLN A 148 3.85 13.31 -8.53
N CYS A 149 2.52 13.48 -8.62
CA CYS A 149 1.87 14.79 -8.60
C CYS A 149 2.08 15.55 -7.29
N VAL A 150 2.05 14.83 -6.15
CA VAL A 150 2.37 15.43 -4.84
C VAL A 150 3.83 15.87 -4.77
N ALA A 151 4.75 15.06 -5.28
CA ALA A 151 6.17 15.41 -5.33
C ALA A 151 6.42 16.61 -6.25
N PHE A 152 5.85 16.59 -7.46
CA PHE A 152 5.90 17.72 -8.39
C PHE A 152 5.36 19.03 -7.77
N GLY A 153 4.22 18.97 -7.07
CA GLY A 153 3.63 20.13 -6.42
C GLY A 153 4.45 20.70 -5.25
N LYS A 154 5.49 20.00 -4.78
CA LYS A 154 6.44 20.49 -3.77
C LYS A 154 7.66 21.18 -4.36
N LEU A 155 7.89 21.04 -5.66
CA LEU A 155 9.00 21.69 -6.35
C LEU A 155 8.80 23.21 -6.38
N PRO A 156 9.89 24.00 -6.38
CA PRO A 156 9.84 25.43 -6.67
C PRO A 156 9.17 25.72 -8.02
N ALA A 157 8.55 26.89 -8.18
CA ALA A 157 7.82 27.24 -9.40
C ALA A 157 8.70 27.18 -10.66
N ALA A 158 9.97 27.57 -10.56
CA ALA A 158 10.93 27.51 -11.66
C ALA A 158 11.18 26.06 -12.12
N GLU A 159 11.34 25.13 -11.17
CA GLU A 159 11.54 23.70 -11.48
C GLU A 159 10.28 23.05 -12.07
N GLN A 160 9.07 23.44 -11.57
CA GLN A 160 7.82 23.00 -12.17
C GLN A 160 7.70 23.46 -13.62
N SER A 161 8.08 24.74 -13.92
CA SER A 161 8.07 25.29 -15.27
C SER A 161 9.08 24.58 -16.18
N ALA A 162 10.29 24.33 -15.71
CA ALA A 162 11.30 23.57 -16.46
C ALA A 162 10.79 22.16 -16.80
N LYS A 163 10.16 21.48 -15.82
CA LYS A 163 9.56 20.15 -16.02
C LYS A 163 8.45 20.17 -17.06
N PHE A 164 7.61 21.18 -17.07
CA PHE A 164 6.56 21.35 -18.08
C PHE A 164 7.14 21.53 -19.47
N THR A 165 8.16 22.37 -19.62
CA THR A 165 8.85 22.55 -20.91
C THR A 165 9.47 21.24 -21.40
N GLU A 166 10.11 20.46 -20.50
CA GLU A 166 10.68 19.14 -20.80
C GLU A 166 9.65 18.16 -21.40
N ILE A 167 8.41 18.17 -20.86
CA ILE A 167 7.33 17.29 -21.29
C ILE A 167 6.41 17.88 -22.36
N GLY A 168 6.77 19.04 -22.95
CA GLY A 168 6.05 19.69 -24.04
C GLY A 168 4.81 20.48 -23.63
N LEU A 169 4.64 20.77 -22.33
CA LEU A 169 3.58 21.64 -21.83
C LEU A 169 4.08 23.07 -21.70
N LYS A 170 3.19 24.03 -21.92
CA LYS A 170 3.48 25.48 -21.80
C LYS A 170 3.18 25.97 -20.38
N PRO A 171 4.19 26.32 -19.57
CA PRO A 171 3.98 26.70 -18.16
C PRO A 171 3.02 27.88 -17.96
N GLU A 172 2.97 28.81 -18.92
CA GLU A 172 2.12 29.99 -18.91
C GLU A 172 0.61 29.70 -18.97
N GLU A 173 0.21 28.54 -19.50
CA GLU A 173 -1.19 28.10 -19.56
C GLU A 173 -1.72 27.65 -18.19
N TYR A 174 -0.83 27.40 -17.23
CA TYR A 174 -1.16 26.83 -15.92
C TYR A 174 -0.77 27.80 -14.79
N SER A 175 -1.59 28.81 -14.55
CA SER A 175 -1.29 29.94 -13.66
C SER A 175 -1.30 29.58 -12.17
N THR A 176 -2.03 28.53 -11.75
CA THR A 176 -2.15 28.10 -10.35
C THR A 176 -1.46 26.77 -10.07
N LYS A 177 -1.07 26.57 -8.80
CA LYS A 177 -0.47 25.29 -8.35
C LYS A 177 -1.38 24.08 -8.61
N GLU A 178 -2.70 24.26 -8.46
CA GLU A 178 -3.68 23.23 -8.75
C GLU A 178 -3.70 22.87 -10.24
N LYS A 179 -3.85 23.87 -11.11
CA LYS A 179 -3.83 23.66 -12.56
C LYS A 179 -2.55 22.96 -13.03
N ARG A 180 -1.39 23.33 -12.46
CA ARG A 180 -0.11 22.66 -12.76
C ARG A 180 -0.11 21.21 -12.34
N ARG A 181 -0.60 20.92 -11.13
CA ARG A 181 -0.67 19.54 -10.63
C ARG A 181 -1.63 18.69 -11.46
N ASP A 182 -2.76 19.25 -11.86
CA ASP A 182 -3.75 18.55 -12.67
C ASP A 182 -3.26 18.28 -14.09
N ALA A 183 -2.62 19.25 -14.73
CA ALA A 183 -1.99 19.06 -16.04
C ALA A 183 -0.89 18.00 -16.00
N TYR A 184 -0.07 18.00 -14.96
CA TYR A 184 0.96 16.98 -14.78
C TYR A 184 0.34 15.58 -14.55
N ARG A 185 -0.77 15.49 -13.82
CA ARG A 185 -1.52 14.24 -13.62
C ARG A 185 -2.06 13.69 -14.94
N GLU A 186 -2.67 14.53 -15.76
CA GLU A 186 -3.20 14.10 -17.06
C GLU A 186 -2.08 13.65 -18.01
N TYR A 187 -0.95 14.35 -18.03
CA TYR A 187 0.24 13.91 -18.77
C TYR A 187 0.68 12.51 -18.34
N LEU A 188 0.82 12.26 -17.03
CA LEU A 188 1.25 10.95 -16.52
C LEU A 188 0.25 9.83 -16.83
N LYS A 189 -1.05 10.11 -16.81
CA LYS A 189 -2.08 9.15 -17.22
C LYS A 189 -1.95 8.80 -18.71
N GLN A 190 -1.76 9.79 -19.56
CA GLN A 190 -1.57 9.59 -21.00
C GLN A 190 -0.32 8.74 -21.27
N GLN A 191 0.80 8.98 -20.58
CA GLN A 191 2.00 8.16 -20.73
C GLN A 191 1.74 6.71 -20.32
N ARG A 192 1.12 6.49 -19.16
CA ARG A 192 0.75 5.14 -18.70
C ARG A 192 -0.12 4.40 -19.72
N ASP A 193 -1.12 5.08 -20.26
CA ASP A 193 -2.08 4.48 -21.18
C ASP A 193 -1.42 4.18 -22.53
N ALA A 194 -0.49 5.02 -22.98
CA ALA A 194 0.34 4.77 -24.17
C ALA A 194 1.28 3.55 -23.96
N GLU A 195 1.91 3.44 -22.80
CA GLU A 195 2.75 2.28 -22.46
C GLU A 195 1.95 0.97 -22.46
N LYS A 196 0.71 0.98 -21.93
CA LYS A 196 -0.19 -0.20 -21.95
C LYS A 196 -0.56 -0.64 -23.37
N HIS A 197 -0.75 0.30 -24.29
CA HIS A 197 -1.09 -0.01 -25.68
C HIS A 197 0.12 -0.55 -26.46
N ASN A 198 1.33 -0.14 -26.09
CA ASN A 198 2.58 -0.56 -26.74
C ASN A 198 3.21 -1.82 -26.12
N ALA A 199 2.66 -2.33 -25.01
CA ALA A 199 3.15 -3.56 -24.41
C ALA A 199 2.86 -4.74 -25.35
N PRO A 200 3.88 -5.57 -25.71
CA PRO A 200 3.64 -6.74 -26.54
C PRO A 200 2.65 -7.66 -25.82
N THR A 201 1.61 -8.06 -26.53
CA THR A 201 0.68 -9.11 -26.09
C THR A 201 1.49 -10.39 -25.96
N GLU A 202 1.86 -10.76 -24.74
CA GLU A 202 2.39 -12.09 -24.47
C GLU A 202 1.30 -13.10 -24.88
N THR A 203 1.46 -13.69 -26.05
CA THR A 203 0.68 -14.85 -26.49
C THR A 203 1.01 -15.98 -25.52
N ILE A 204 0.12 -16.23 -24.59
CA ILE A 204 0.12 -17.43 -23.77
C ILE A 204 -0.17 -18.57 -24.73
N ASN A 205 0.88 -19.18 -25.27
CA ASN A 205 0.75 -20.48 -25.90
C ASN A 205 0.47 -21.51 -24.80
N CYS A 206 -0.77 -21.98 -24.75
CA CYS A 206 -1.18 -23.14 -23.97
C CYS A 206 -0.50 -24.43 -24.44
#